data_5977f22a96bbd22dc7fa79abfb8e1631
#
_entry.id   5977f22a96bbd22dc7fa79abfb8e1631
#
_cell.length_a   1.000
_cell.length_b   1.000
_cell.length_c   1.000
_cell.angle_alpha   90.00
_cell.angle_beta   90.00
_cell.angle_gamma   90.00
#
_symmetry.space_group_name_H-M   'P 1'
#
loop_
_entity.id
_entity.type
_entity.pdbx_description
1 polymer ?
#
loop_
_entity_poly.entity_id
_entity_poly.type
_entity_poly.pdbx_seq_one_letter_code
_entity_poly.pdbx_strand_id
1 'polypeptide(L)'
;MSYFCHIYYCTKKKEENPKELSKRLLTYGFWHSFGISYEESMIERRSHGKPYYIGNDRENEIFFNLSHGQELIAVACADCEVGIDA
;
A
#
# COMPACT_ATOMS: atom_id res chain seq x y z
N MET A 1 -6.12 13.99 18.47
CA MET A 1 -5.28 13.36 17.43
C MET A 1 -6.16 12.57 16.49
N SER A 2 -6.05 12.80 15.22
CA SER A 2 -6.86 12.10 14.23
C SER A 2 -6.00 11.13 13.43
N TYR A 3 -6.62 10.01 13.07
CA TYR A 3 -6.00 9.01 12.21
C TYR A 3 -6.69 9.04 10.85
N PHE A 4 -5.98 8.63 9.82
CA PHE A 4 -6.57 8.51 8.49
C PHE A 4 -6.32 7.13 7.89
N CYS A 5 -7.20 6.74 7.01
CA CYS A 5 -7.02 5.56 6.18
C CYS A 5 -7.57 5.87 4.80
N HIS A 6 -6.72 5.79 3.80
CA HIS A 6 -7.12 5.99 2.41
C HIS A 6 -7.07 4.65 1.70
N ILE A 7 -8.13 4.35 0.97
CA ILE A 7 -8.22 3.11 0.21
C ILE A 7 -8.22 3.45 -1.28
N TYR A 8 -7.30 2.84 -2.01
CA TYR A 8 -7.18 2.98 -3.46
C TYR A 8 -7.41 1.62 -4.07
N TYR A 9 -8.11 1.58 -5.18
CA TYR A 9 -8.35 0.33 -5.85
C TYR A 9 -8.41 0.52 -7.35
N CYS A 10 -8.17 -0.58 -8.09
CA CYS A 10 -8.35 -0.59 -9.52
C CYS A 10 -8.86 -1.96 -9.95
N THR A 11 -9.55 -1.99 -11.08
CA THR A 11 -9.97 -3.24 -11.67
C THR A 11 -8.80 -3.85 -12.45
N LYS A 12 -8.75 -5.16 -12.48
CA LYS A 12 -7.70 -5.90 -13.16
C LYS A 12 -8.31 -6.73 -14.29
N LYS A 13 -7.79 -6.57 -15.48
CA LYS A 13 -8.15 -7.41 -16.61
C LYS A 13 -7.34 -8.71 -16.55
N LYS A 14 -7.88 -9.75 -17.18
CA LYS A 14 -7.31 -11.09 -17.12
C LYS A 14 -5.85 -11.15 -17.57
N GLU A 15 -5.48 -10.38 -18.58
CA GLU A 15 -4.14 -10.38 -19.16
C GLU A 15 -3.17 -9.43 -18.47
N GLU A 16 -3.62 -8.64 -17.51
CA GLU A 16 -2.76 -7.67 -16.84
C GLU A 16 -1.95 -8.31 -15.73
N ASN A 17 -0.71 -7.84 -15.56
CA ASN A 17 0.18 -8.35 -14.54
C ASN A 17 -0.17 -7.74 -13.18
N PRO A 18 -0.57 -8.56 -12.19
CA PRO A 18 -0.97 -8.04 -10.88
C PRO A 18 0.15 -7.35 -10.12
N LYS A 19 1.40 -7.80 -10.28
CA LYS A 19 2.54 -7.16 -9.63
C LYS A 19 2.74 -5.75 -10.13
N GLU A 20 2.63 -5.55 -11.43
CA GLU A 20 2.82 -4.24 -12.03
C GLU A 20 1.70 -3.28 -11.65
N LEU A 21 0.46 -3.76 -11.65
CA LEU A 21 -0.68 -2.96 -11.22
C LEU A 21 -0.58 -2.61 -9.73
N SER A 22 -0.16 -3.55 -8.91
CA SER A 22 0.03 -3.31 -7.48
C SER A 22 1.07 -2.22 -7.24
N LYS A 23 2.18 -2.28 -7.97
CA LYS A 23 3.24 -1.28 -7.87
C LYS A 23 2.75 0.12 -8.25
N ARG A 24 1.97 0.21 -9.33
CA ARG A 24 1.39 1.48 -9.75
C ARG A 24 0.43 2.03 -8.70
N LEU A 25 -0.38 1.17 -8.14
CA LEU A 25 -1.36 1.56 -7.14
C LEU A 25 -0.68 1.98 -5.83
N LEU A 26 0.38 1.28 -5.44
CA LEU A 26 1.19 1.66 -4.27
C LEU A 26 1.88 3.00 -4.49
N THR A 27 2.42 3.22 -5.68
CA THR A 27 3.06 4.49 -6.04
C THR A 27 2.08 5.65 -5.93
N TYR A 28 0.90 5.45 -6.47
CA TYR A 28 -0.17 6.44 -6.41
C TYR A 28 -0.62 6.70 -4.97
N GLY A 29 -0.88 5.63 -4.23
CA GLY A 29 -1.35 5.72 -2.86
C GLY A 29 -0.36 6.39 -1.93
N PHE A 30 0.91 6.05 -2.04
CA PHE A 30 1.95 6.66 -1.21
C PHE A 30 2.10 8.14 -1.50
N TRP A 31 2.07 8.51 -2.78
CA TRP A 31 2.16 9.92 -3.15
C TRP A 31 0.97 10.72 -2.62
N HIS A 32 -0.24 10.22 -2.80
CA HIS A 32 -1.45 10.94 -2.40
C HIS A 32 -1.73 10.88 -0.90
N SER A 33 -1.30 9.83 -0.23
CA SER A 33 -1.53 9.71 1.22
C SER A 33 -0.43 10.30 2.06
N PHE A 34 0.82 10.14 1.65
CA PHE A 34 1.97 10.52 2.47
C PHE A 34 2.86 11.59 1.83
N GLY A 35 2.66 11.89 0.56
CA GLY A 35 3.49 12.85 -0.17
C GLY A 35 4.90 12.37 -0.44
N ILE A 36 5.10 11.06 -0.50
CA ILE A 36 6.41 10.46 -0.74
C ILE A 36 6.36 9.53 -1.96
N SER A 37 7.53 9.30 -2.54
CA SER A 37 7.67 8.32 -3.61
C SER A 37 7.78 6.92 -3.03
N TYR A 38 7.02 5.98 -3.59
CA TYR A 38 7.10 4.59 -3.17
C TYR A 38 8.37 3.95 -3.75
N GLU A 39 9.16 3.30 -2.91
CA GLU A 39 10.33 2.55 -3.34
C GLU A 39 10.25 1.12 -2.78
N GLU A 40 10.23 0.15 -3.67
CA GLU A 40 10.08 -1.24 -3.29
C GLU A 40 11.22 -1.73 -2.38
N SER A 41 12.42 -1.20 -2.56
CA SER A 41 13.57 -1.54 -1.73
C SER A 41 13.40 -1.16 -0.27
N MET A 42 12.46 -0.28 0.04
CA MET A 42 12.19 0.17 1.40
C MET A 42 11.12 -0.65 2.10
N ILE A 43 10.68 -1.75 1.50
CA ILE A 43 9.71 -2.65 2.10
C ILE A 43 10.44 -3.72 2.89
N GLU A 44 10.04 -3.89 4.12
CA GLU A 44 10.55 -4.93 5.00
C GLU A 44 9.40 -5.77 5.52
N ARG A 45 9.58 -7.07 5.61
CA ARG A 45 8.57 -7.97 6.17
C ARG A 45 8.95 -8.35 7.58
N ARG A 46 8.04 -8.13 8.50
CA ARG A 46 8.21 -8.51 9.90
C ARG A 46 7.78 -9.97 10.10
N SER A 47 7.96 -10.46 11.33
CA SER A 47 7.70 -11.84 11.70
C SER A 47 6.29 -12.34 11.36
N HIS A 48 5.31 -11.45 11.21
CA HIS A 48 3.94 -11.80 10.84
C HIS A 48 3.70 -11.78 9.34
N GLY A 49 4.74 -11.52 8.55
CA GLY A 49 4.60 -11.47 7.11
C GLY A 49 4.00 -10.20 6.55
N LYS A 50 3.54 -9.29 7.39
CA LYS A 50 3.01 -8.01 6.94
C LYS A 50 4.12 -7.11 6.44
N PRO A 51 3.96 -6.49 5.27
CA PRO A 51 4.97 -5.55 4.77
C PRO A 51 4.97 -4.27 5.60
N TYR A 52 6.14 -3.70 5.75
CA TYR A 52 6.36 -2.50 6.53
C TYR A 52 7.31 -1.57 5.76
N TYR A 53 6.98 -0.30 5.67
CA TYR A 53 7.78 0.66 4.90
C TYR A 53 8.74 1.40 5.83
N ILE A 54 10.04 1.34 5.54
CA ILE A 54 11.09 1.88 6.41
C ILE A 54 11.84 3.07 5.84
N GLY A 55 11.60 3.44 4.60
CA GLY A 55 12.41 4.44 3.91
C GLY A 55 12.00 5.89 4.13
N ASN A 56 11.66 6.28 5.36
CA ASN A 56 11.10 7.60 5.57
C ASN A 56 11.49 8.18 6.93
N ASP A 57 11.84 9.48 6.95
CA ASP A 57 12.18 10.23 8.15
C ASP A 57 10.99 10.86 8.86
N ARG A 58 9.78 10.44 8.53
CA ARG A 58 8.57 10.97 9.14
C ARG A 58 8.48 10.62 10.61
N GLU A 59 7.93 11.53 11.39
CA GLU A 59 7.59 11.24 12.78
C GLU A 59 6.48 10.21 12.90
N ASN A 60 5.57 10.20 11.92
CA ASN A 60 4.47 9.28 11.88
C ASN A 60 4.84 8.05 11.06
N GLU A 61 4.45 6.89 11.55
CA GLU A 61 4.68 5.66 10.83
C GLU A 61 3.79 5.57 9.60
N ILE A 62 4.29 4.86 8.59
CA ILE A 62 3.56 4.59 7.37
C ILE A 62 3.08 3.14 7.43
N PHE A 63 1.78 2.96 7.33
CA PHE A 63 1.18 1.64 7.28
C PHE A 63 0.46 1.47 5.95
N PHE A 64 0.58 0.28 5.39
CA PHE A 64 -0.14 -0.05 4.17
C PHE A 64 -0.47 -1.52 4.13
N ASN A 65 -1.47 -1.86 3.35
CA ASN A 65 -1.88 -3.23 3.12
C ASN A 65 -2.32 -3.37 1.68
N LEU A 66 -1.97 -4.49 1.07
CA LEU A 66 -2.27 -4.76 -0.32
C LEU A 66 -3.09 -6.05 -0.41
N SER A 67 -4.16 -6.01 -1.18
CA SER A 67 -5.00 -7.17 -1.40
C SER A 67 -5.27 -7.36 -2.88
N HIS A 68 -5.24 -8.63 -3.31
CA HIS A 68 -5.54 -9.02 -4.68
C HIS A 68 -6.76 -9.91 -4.72
N GLY A 69 -7.75 -9.52 -5.51
CA GLY A 69 -8.81 -10.41 -5.94
C GLY A 69 -8.57 -10.83 -7.38
N GLN A 70 -9.52 -11.55 -7.97
CA GLN A 70 -9.41 -11.95 -9.37
C GLN A 70 -9.55 -10.77 -10.33
N GLU A 71 -10.37 -9.81 -9.96
CA GLU A 71 -10.71 -8.67 -10.81
C GLU A 71 -10.40 -7.33 -10.16
N LEU A 72 -9.85 -7.34 -8.97
CA LEU A 72 -9.66 -6.13 -8.18
C LEU A 72 -8.34 -6.20 -7.43
N ILE A 73 -7.64 -5.06 -7.43
CA ILE A 73 -6.47 -4.84 -6.57
C ILE A 73 -6.77 -3.63 -5.70
N ALA A 74 -6.50 -3.75 -4.41
CA ALA A 74 -6.77 -2.67 -3.46
C ALA A 74 -5.56 -2.45 -2.56
N VAL A 75 -5.33 -1.18 -2.22
CA VAL A 75 -4.28 -0.76 -1.29
C VAL A 75 -4.90 0.13 -0.24
N ALA A 76 -4.62 -0.15 1.02
CA ALA A 76 -4.97 0.75 2.12
C ALA A 76 -3.69 1.43 2.59
N CYS A 77 -3.74 2.75 2.72
CA CYS A 77 -2.65 3.56 3.23
C CYS A 77 -3.14 4.32 4.45
N ALA A 78 -2.42 4.21 5.56
CA ALA A 78 -2.88 4.79 6.82
C ALA A 78 -1.71 5.21 7.70
N ASP A 79 -2.01 6.00 8.72
CA ASP A 79 -1.05 6.36 9.76
C ASP A 79 -1.21 5.48 10.99
N CYS A 80 -2.01 4.44 10.91
CA CYS A 80 -2.18 3.42 11.94
C CYS A 80 -2.29 2.06 11.28
N GLU A 81 -2.11 1.00 12.05
CA GLU A 81 -2.16 -0.35 11.49
C GLU A 81 -3.54 -0.65 10.90
N VAL A 82 -3.56 -1.17 9.68
CA VAL A 82 -4.80 -1.46 8.95
C VAL A 82 -4.70 -2.79 8.23
N GLY A 83 -5.87 -3.38 7.97
CA GLY A 83 -5.98 -4.55 7.12
C GLY A 83 -7.06 -4.32 6.08
N ILE A 84 -6.89 -4.92 4.92
CA ILE A 84 -7.85 -4.86 3.82
C ILE A 84 -7.90 -6.21 3.14
N ASP A 85 -9.09 -6.56 2.66
CA ASP A 85 -9.31 -7.81 1.96
C ASP A 85 -10.17 -7.53 0.72
N ALA A 86 -9.65 -7.93 -0.42
CA ALA A 86 -10.34 -7.70 -1.69
C ALA A 86 -11.00 -8.99 -2.21
#